data_13e5e5bd52dc62ce96f608389382f77f
#
_entry.id   13e5e5bd52dc62ce96f608389382f77f
#
_cell.length_a   1.000
_cell.length_b   1.000
_cell.length_c   1.000
_cell.angle_alpha   90.00
_cell.angle_beta   90.00
_cell.angle_gamma   90.00
#
_symmetry.space_group_name_H-M   'P 1'
#
loop_
_entity.id
_entity.type
_entity.pdbx_description
1 polymer ?
#
loop_
_entity_poly.entity_id
_entity_poly.type
_entity_poly.pdbx_seq_one_letter_code
_entity_poly.pdbx_strand_id
1 'polypeptide(L)'
;MVGLAPIKVIEDLREQVRVTLQTIESHLQTTMNIFELTRTLISIPSISGDEKAVAVFLADHLSALGFQVELQDAAEDRPNVYAHRGDPDVVLSTHTDTVPPYVEFREDAEFIYGRGACDTKGIIAAMIKAGEALIESNVTDFGLLFVVGEEAGSVGARVANSIPNRARYLINGEPTESKLALGSKGALRAILRARGRAAHSAYPEMGESAIEKLLDVLNDLRRVEFPRDETLGATTMNIGMIKGGVAANVIPPEAEAELMFRVVTSNDSLKRIIEGVVDSRAEVEYTFGCDPVFTERIDGFNTTVVAFTTDIPALTNWGKPLLFGPGSILDAHTPGERILKAELARAVDVYKQMVVSLKASWS
;
A
#
# COMPACT_ATOMS: atom_id res chain seq x y z
N MET A 1 22.59 -33.11 55.72
CA MET A 1 21.90 -33.57 54.51
C MET A 1 20.98 -32.44 54.05
N VAL A 2 21.37 -31.73 52.98
CA VAL A 2 20.55 -30.71 52.38
C VAL A 2 19.62 -31.44 51.40
N GLY A 3 18.30 -31.52 51.75
CA GLY A 3 17.33 -32.18 50.90
C GLY A 3 17.13 -31.42 49.60
N LEU A 4 17.39 -32.07 48.47
CA LEU A 4 17.06 -31.59 47.13
C LEU A 4 15.49 -31.45 47.08
N ALA A 5 15.00 -30.26 46.74
CA ALA A 5 13.60 -30.07 46.46
C ALA A 5 13.16 -31.05 45.36
N PRO A 6 11.93 -31.64 45.48
CA PRO A 6 11.45 -32.60 44.50
C PRO A 6 11.41 -31.94 43.10
N ILE A 7 11.84 -32.65 42.08
CA ILE A 7 11.95 -32.20 40.66
C ILE A 7 10.64 -31.55 40.20
N LYS A 8 9.48 -32.05 40.64
CA LYS A 8 8.16 -31.52 40.36
C LYS A 8 7.94 -30.06 40.84
N VAL A 9 8.51 -29.68 41.99
CA VAL A 9 8.41 -28.30 42.52
C VAL A 9 9.23 -27.34 41.68
N ILE A 10 10.33 -27.79 41.11
CA ILE A 10 11.16 -26.98 40.20
C ILE A 10 10.49 -26.81 38.85
N GLU A 11 9.81 -27.82 38.34
CA GLU A 11 9.02 -27.75 37.09
C GLU A 11 7.80 -26.83 37.25
N ASP A 12 7.04 -26.95 38.35
CA ASP A 12 5.93 -26.08 38.65
C ASP A 12 6.34 -24.60 38.79
N LEU A 13 7.49 -24.34 39.44
CA LEU A 13 8.05 -22.99 39.55
C LEU A 13 8.48 -22.43 38.18
N ARG A 14 9.08 -23.22 37.31
CA ARG A 14 9.46 -22.83 35.96
C ARG A 14 8.24 -22.48 35.12
N GLU A 15 7.17 -23.27 35.22
CA GLU A 15 5.94 -23.00 34.49
C GLU A 15 5.22 -21.74 35.02
N GLN A 16 5.20 -21.52 36.36
CA GLN A 16 4.67 -20.28 36.94
C GLN A 16 5.46 -19.05 36.52
N VAL A 17 6.79 -19.12 36.47
CA VAL A 17 7.65 -18.04 35.99
C VAL A 17 7.40 -17.78 34.52
N ARG A 18 7.25 -18.83 33.69
CA ARG A 18 6.93 -18.70 32.26
C ARG A 18 5.59 -18.01 32.03
N VAL A 19 4.54 -18.44 32.74
CA VAL A 19 3.20 -17.83 32.67
C VAL A 19 3.23 -16.38 33.14
N THR A 20 3.96 -16.10 34.23
CA THR A 20 4.10 -14.73 34.75
C THR A 20 4.84 -13.82 33.76
N LEU A 21 5.93 -14.31 33.15
CA LEU A 21 6.66 -13.55 32.12
C LEU A 21 5.80 -13.30 30.90
N GLN A 22 5.07 -14.30 30.41
CA GLN A 22 4.13 -14.14 29.30
C GLN A 22 3.02 -13.13 29.64
N THR A 23 2.51 -13.14 30.86
CA THR A 23 1.49 -12.17 31.32
C THR A 23 2.06 -10.76 31.40
N ILE A 24 3.30 -10.59 31.89
CA ILE A 24 4.00 -9.30 31.93
C ILE A 24 4.31 -8.79 30.52
N GLU A 25 4.79 -9.64 29.63
CA GLU A 25 5.05 -9.30 28.23
C GLU A 25 3.75 -8.91 27.50
N SER A 26 2.68 -9.68 27.69
CA SER A 26 1.35 -9.34 27.17
C SER A 26 0.84 -8.00 27.71
N HIS A 27 1.00 -7.74 29.01
CA HIS A 27 0.59 -6.47 29.61
C HIS A 27 1.42 -5.29 29.13
N LEU A 28 2.73 -5.45 28.93
CA LEU A 28 3.60 -4.43 28.33
C LEU A 28 3.24 -4.15 26.89
N GLN A 29 2.85 -5.18 26.11
CA GLN A 29 2.40 -5.01 24.72
C GLN A 29 1.07 -4.24 24.63
N THR A 30 0.14 -4.46 25.56
CA THR A 30 -1.16 -3.76 25.54
C THR A 30 -1.08 -2.31 26.04
N THR A 31 -0.01 -1.91 26.71
CA THR A 31 0.15 -0.54 27.25
C THR A 31 0.96 0.38 26.35
N MET A 32 1.47 -0.10 25.20
CA MET A 32 2.25 0.76 24.29
C MET A 32 1.44 1.98 23.84
N ASN A 33 2.03 3.17 23.96
CA ASN A 33 1.48 4.36 23.31
C ASN A 33 1.74 4.29 21.78
N ILE A 34 1.12 5.22 21.02
CA ILE A 34 1.19 5.20 19.56
C ILE A 34 2.64 5.29 19.02
N PHE A 35 3.51 6.06 19.70
CA PHE A 35 4.90 6.24 19.25
C PHE A 35 5.74 5.00 19.53
N GLU A 36 5.51 4.34 20.68
CA GLU A 36 6.15 3.06 21.02
C GLU A 36 5.72 1.94 20.08
N LEU A 37 4.42 1.86 19.75
CA LEU A 37 3.91 0.89 18.79
C LEU A 37 4.47 1.13 17.38
N THR A 38 4.53 2.38 16.93
CA THR A 38 5.13 2.76 15.64
C THR A 38 6.62 2.40 15.60
N ARG A 39 7.36 2.67 16.68
CA ARG A 39 8.77 2.27 16.82
C ARG A 39 8.94 0.77 16.68
N THR A 40 8.13 0.01 17.41
CA THR A 40 8.17 -1.45 17.38
C THR A 40 7.92 -1.99 15.97
N LEU A 41 6.88 -1.50 15.29
CA LEU A 41 6.53 -1.91 13.93
C LEU A 41 7.67 -1.58 12.93
N ILE A 42 8.23 -0.37 12.98
CA ILE A 42 9.36 0.01 12.11
C ILE A 42 10.58 -0.89 12.36
N SER A 43 10.83 -1.25 13.62
CA SER A 43 11.97 -2.09 14.00
C SER A 43 11.85 -3.56 13.57
N ILE A 44 10.67 -3.99 13.11
CA ILE A 44 10.46 -5.31 12.50
C ILE A 44 10.55 -5.11 10.98
N PRO A 45 11.65 -5.49 10.29
CA PRO A 45 11.72 -5.43 8.83
C PRO A 45 10.61 -6.25 8.19
N SER A 46 10.01 -5.72 7.13
CA SER A 46 8.96 -6.39 6.35
C SER A 46 9.00 -5.94 4.89
N ILE A 47 10.16 -6.03 4.25
CA ILE A 47 10.27 -5.78 2.81
C ILE A 47 9.35 -6.76 2.08
N SER A 48 8.68 -6.30 1.01
CA SER A 48 7.75 -7.13 0.24
C SER A 48 8.33 -8.50 -0.08
N GLY A 49 7.69 -9.54 0.43
CA GLY A 49 8.18 -10.92 0.40
C GLY A 49 8.62 -11.48 1.75
N ASP A 50 8.81 -10.64 2.78
CA ASP A 50 9.29 -11.05 4.12
C ASP A 50 8.45 -10.39 5.24
N GLU A 51 7.12 -10.60 5.21
CA GLU A 51 6.18 -9.97 6.12
C GLU A 51 5.81 -10.85 7.34
N LYS A 52 6.29 -12.09 7.40
CA LYS A 52 5.90 -13.07 8.46
C LYS A 52 6.08 -12.51 9.87
N ALA A 53 7.23 -11.90 10.14
CA ALA A 53 7.57 -11.43 11.48
C ALA A 53 6.60 -10.32 11.97
N VAL A 54 6.26 -9.37 11.11
CA VAL A 54 5.31 -8.31 11.45
C VAL A 54 3.89 -8.85 11.58
N ALA A 55 3.49 -9.84 10.77
CA ALA A 55 2.18 -10.47 10.87
C ALA A 55 2.00 -11.22 12.19
N VAL A 56 3.03 -11.98 12.64
CA VAL A 56 3.02 -12.65 13.95
C VAL A 56 2.91 -11.64 15.08
N PHE A 57 3.72 -10.57 15.06
CA PHE A 57 3.63 -9.52 16.07
C PHE A 57 2.23 -8.90 16.13
N LEU A 58 1.64 -8.57 14.98
CA LEU A 58 0.31 -7.97 14.88
C LEU A 58 -0.77 -8.93 15.41
N ALA A 59 -0.70 -10.21 15.07
CA ALA A 59 -1.66 -11.20 15.53
C ALA A 59 -1.64 -11.36 17.06
N ASP A 60 -0.46 -11.44 17.65
CA ASP A 60 -0.28 -11.56 19.10
C ASP A 60 -0.75 -10.28 19.80
N HIS A 61 -0.37 -9.11 19.31
CA HIS A 61 -0.74 -7.82 19.89
C HIS A 61 -2.27 -7.60 19.86
N LEU A 62 -2.92 -7.85 18.71
CA LEU A 62 -4.36 -7.68 18.56
C LEU A 62 -5.15 -8.70 19.36
N SER A 63 -4.66 -9.93 19.47
CA SER A 63 -5.26 -10.94 20.36
C SER A 63 -5.21 -10.51 21.82
N ALA A 64 -4.09 -9.93 22.27
CA ALA A 64 -3.94 -9.41 23.63
C ALA A 64 -4.87 -8.21 23.92
N LEU A 65 -5.22 -7.42 22.88
CA LEU A 65 -6.22 -6.35 22.94
C LEU A 65 -7.68 -6.88 22.92
N GLY A 66 -7.88 -8.20 22.78
CA GLY A 66 -9.17 -8.85 22.81
C GLY A 66 -9.92 -8.87 21.47
N PHE A 67 -9.22 -8.67 20.34
CA PHE A 67 -9.78 -8.95 19.03
C PHE A 67 -9.85 -10.46 18.75
N GLN A 68 -10.82 -10.87 17.95
CA GLN A 68 -10.77 -12.16 17.25
C GLN A 68 -9.83 -11.99 16.06
N VAL A 69 -8.79 -12.83 15.98
CA VAL A 69 -7.74 -12.69 14.97
C VAL A 69 -7.71 -13.91 14.06
N GLU A 70 -7.70 -13.69 12.78
CA GLU A 70 -7.58 -14.68 11.72
C GLU A 70 -6.36 -14.38 10.86
N LEU A 71 -5.53 -15.39 10.61
CA LEU A 71 -4.43 -15.30 9.63
C LEU A 71 -4.92 -15.88 8.30
N GLN A 72 -4.74 -15.12 7.22
CA GLN A 72 -5.14 -15.50 5.87
C GLN A 72 -3.90 -15.73 5.02
N ASP A 73 -3.57 -16.97 4.70
CA ASP A 73 -2.38 -17.32 3.92
C ASP A 73 -2.45 -16.73 2.49
N ALA A 74 -1.79 -15.63 2.27
CA ALA A 74 -1.76 -14.93 0.98
C ALA A 74 -0.68 -15.49 0.03
N ALA A 75 0.45 -15.91 0.60
CA ALA A 75 1.54 -16.63 -0.07
C ALA A 75 2.31 -17.44 0.98
N GLU A 76 3.30 -18.24 0.57
CA GLU A 76 4.14 -19.01 1.47
C GLU A 76 4.76 -18.10 2.53
N ASP A 77 4.51 -18.40 3.81
CA ASP A 77 4.98 -17.63 4.97
C ASP A 77 4.60 -16.12 5.00
N ARG A 78 3.54 -15.73 4.30
CA ARG A 78 3.09 -14.34 4.16
C ARG A 78 1.59 -14.20 4.44
N PRO A 79 1.14 -14.31 5.69
CA PRO A 79 -0.27 -14.19 6.02
C PRO A 79 -0.71 -12.72 6.15
N ASN A 80 -1.92 -12.41 5.67
CA ASN A 80 -2.65 -11.25 6.13
C ASN A 80 -3.09 -11.43 7.58
N VAL A 81 -3.30 -10.34 8.29
CA VAL A 81 -3.87 -10.33 9.62
C VAL A 81 -5.23 -9.66 9.58
N TYR A 82 -6.29 -10.42 9.83
CA TYR A 82 -7.64 -9.90 9.99
C TYR A 82 -8.05 -10.00 11.44
N ALA A 83 -8.35 -8.87 12.06
CA ALA A 83 -8.76 -8.79 13.45
C ALA A 83 -10.08 -8.05 13.58
N HIS A 84 -11.04 -8.58 14.34
CA HIS A 84 -12.36 -7.99 14.40
C HIS A 84 -13.03 -8.11 15.78
N ARG A 85 -14.05 -7.27 15.99
CA ARG A 85 -14.96 -7.29 17.14
C ARG A 85 -16.39 -7.37 16.60
N GLY A 86 -17.11 -8.46 16.93
CA GLY A 86 -18.45 -8.71 16.40
C GLY A 86 -18.46 -9.02 14.90
N ASP A 87 -19.52 -8.59 14.21
CA ASP A 87 -19.73 -8.71 12.76
C ASP A 87 -19.37 -7.37 12.08
N PRO A 88 -18.18 -7.18 11.50
CA PRO A 88 -17.70 -5.87 11.04
C PRO A 88 -18.52 -5.25 9.90
N ASP A 89 -19.11 -4.09 10.17
CA ASP A 89 -19.73 -3.21 9.17
C ASP A 89 -18.69 -2.27 8.52
N VAL A 90 -17.66 -1.87 9.31
CA VAL A 90 -16.58 -0.98 8.89
C VAL A 90 -15.25 -1.66 9.16
N VAL A 91 -14.38 -1.70 8.16
CA VAL A 91 -13.04 -2.26 8.27
C VAL A 91 -11.99 -1.21 7.93
N LEU A 92 -11.02 -1.05 8.81
CA LEU A 92 -9.80 -0.27 8.58
C LEU A 92 -8.77 -1.21 7.95
N SER A 93 -8.18 -0.85 6.82
CA SER A 93 -7.22 -1.69 6.12
C SER A 93 -6.01 -0.91 5.67
N THR A 94 -4.84 -1.52 5.75
CA THR A 94 -3.60 -1.04 5.12
C THR A 94 -2.63 -2.21 4.94
N HIS A 95 -1.45 -1.96 4.36
CA HIS A 95 -0.48 -3.01 4.10
C HIS A 95 0.62 -3.09 5.16
N THR A 96 1.29 -4.24 5.24
CA THR A 96 2.36 -4.54 6.20
C THR A 96 3.74 -4.51 5.58
N ASP A 97 3.81 -4.67 4.25
CA ASP A 97 5.06 -4.66 3.52
C ASP A 97 5.59 -3.25 3.28
N THR A 98 6.85 -3.18 2.92
CA THR A 98 7.55 -1.93 2.60
C THR A 98 8.50 -2.14 1.44
N VAL A 99 8.80 -1.08 0.68
CA VAL A 99 9.84 -1.12 -0.37
C VAL A 99 11.25 -1.24 0.24
N PRO A 100 12.21 -1.87 -0.50
CA PRO A 100 13.63 -1.81 -0.14
C PRO A 100 14.23 -0.41 -0.43
N PRO A 101 15.37 -0.06 0.22
CA PRO A 101 16.01 -0.79 1.30
C PRO A 101 15.34 -0.56 2.66
N TYR A 102 15.58 -1.44 3.61
CA TYR A 102 15.23 -1.19 5.01
C TYR A 102 15.98 0.05 5.52
N VAL A 103 15.26 0.93 6.23
CA VAL A 103 15.79 2.12 6.89
C VAL A 103 15.49 2.01 8.37
N GLU A 104 16.53 2.04 9.20
CA GLU A 104 16.40 1.89 10.64
C GLU A 104 15.56 3.00 11.26
N PHE A 105 14.87 2.65 12.34
CA PHE A 105 14.14 3.60 13.18
C PHE A 105 15.08 4.65 13.79
N ARG A 106 14.64 5.88 13.75
CA ARG A 106 15.15 7.00 14.58
C ARG A 106 14.02 7.99 14.85
N GLU A 107 14.17 8.82 15.84
CA GLU A 107 13.20 9.87 16.14
C GLU A 107 13.88 11.15 16.69
N ASP A 108 13.19 12.27 16.56
CA ASP A 108 13.49 13.53 17.23
C ASP A 108 12.24 14.06 17.96
N ALA A 109 12.22 15.33 18.33
CA ALA A 109 11.09 15.92 19.04
C ALA A 109 9.79 15.92 18.23
N GLU A 110 9.87 16.05 16.89
CA GLU A 110 8.72 16.27 16.00
C GLU A 110 8.40 15.04 15.16
N PHE A 111 9.40 14.27 14.70
CA PHE A 111 9.25 13.22 13.72
C PHE A 111 9.68 11.84 14.23
N ILE A 112 9.05 10.82 13.66
CA ILE A 112 9.53 9.44 13.62
C ILE A 112 10.00 9.17 12.21
N TYR A 113 11.19 8.57 12.07
CA TYR A 113 11.81 8.21 10.80
C TYR A 113 12.04 6.71 10.73
N GLY A 114 12.08 6.19 9.52
CA GLY A 114 12.36 4.78 9.22
C GLY A 114 11.50 4.27 8.07
N ARG A 115 11.86 3.14 7.49
CA ARG A 115 11.08 2.53 6.42
C ARG A 115 9.71 2.07 6.96
N GLY A 116 8.62 2.53 6.33
CA GLY A 116 7.25 2.32 6.80
C GLY A 116 6.76 3.40 7.78
N ALA A 117 7.55 4.43 8.11
CA ALA A 117 7.13 5.45 9.06
C ALA A 117 5.82 6.13 8.64
N CYS A 118 5.65 6.48 7.37
CA CYS A 118 4.40 6.96 6.81
C CYS A 118 3.71 5.92 5.90
N ASP A 119 4.45 4.98 5.33
CA ASP A 119 3.97 4.05 4.32
C ASP A 119 4.33 2.59 4.71
N THR A 120 3.52 1.87 5.57
CA THR A 120 2.32 2.37 6.29
C THR A 120 2.31 1.94 7.77
N LYS A 121 3.47 1.59 8.40
CA LYS A 121 3.54 1.10 9.79
C LYS A 121 3.03 2.12 10.82
N GLY A 122 3.24 3.43 10.57
CA GLY A 122 2.63 4.48 11.38
C GLY A 122 1.11 4.47 11.27
N ILE A 123 0.58 4.21 10.09
CA ILE A 123 -0.87 4.08 9.84
C ILE A 123 -1.43 2.85 10.55
N ILE A 124 -0.74 1.70 10.49
CA ILE A 124 -1.09 0.50 11.26
C ILE A 124 -1.23 0.84 12.75
N ALA A 125 -0.22 1.53 13.32
CA ALA A 125 -0.24 1.93 14.72
C ALA A 125 -1.44 2.85 15.04
N ALA A 126 -1.75 3.81 14.16
CA ALA A 126 -2.90 4.69 14.33
C ALA A 126 -4.24 3.93 14.28
N MET A 127 -4.39 2.99 13.36
CA MET A 127 -5.58 2.14 13.24
C MET A 127 -5.77 1.23 14.46
N ILE A 128 -4.70 0.63 14.97
CA ILE A 128 -4.75 -0.20 16.20
C ILE A 128 -5.18 0.66 17.39
N LYS A 129 -4.59 1.83 17.58
CA LYS A 129 -4.96 2.75 18.68
C LYS A 129 -6.38 3.30 18.54
N ALA A 130 -6.86 3.52 17.32
CA ALA A 130 -8.26 3.85 17.06
C ALA A 130 -9.17 2.68 17.44
N GLY A 131 -8.78 1.45 17.14
CA GLY A 131 -9.49 0.23 17.56
C GLY A 131 -9.59 0.11 19.08
N GLU A 132 -8.52 0.36 19.83
CA GLU A 132 -8.55 0.41 21.29
C GLU A 132 -9.54 1.48 21.78
N ALA A 133 -9.49 2.69 21.25
CA ALA A 133 -10.38 3.78 21.62
C ALA A 133 -11.85 3.53 21.27
N LEU A 134 -12.12 2.72 20.21
CA LEU A 134 -13.46 2.23 19.87
C LEU A 134 -13.95 1.22 20.91
N ILE A 135 -13.12 0.25 21.33
CA ILE A 135 -13.42 -0.72 22.37
C ILE A 135 -13.75 -0.03 23.70
N GLU A 136 -12.92 0.93 24.13
CA GLU A 136 -13.16 1.73 25.34
C GLU A 136 -14.49 2.50 25.30
N SER A 137 -14.93 2.86 24.08
CA SER A 137 -16.22 3.54 23.83
C SER A 137 -17.39 2.57 23.62
N ASN A 138 -17.18 1.26 23.86
CA ASN A 138 -18.16 0.17 23.65
C ASN A 138 -18.69 0.10 22.20
N VAL A 139 -17.89 0.50 21.21
CA VAL A 139 -18.23 0.32 19.81
C VAL A 139 -17.86 -1.12 19.40
N THR A 140 -18.79 -1.82 18.77
CA THR A 140 -18.62 -3.18 18.22
C THR A 140 -18.76 -3.18 16.70
N ASP A 141 -18.62 -4.34 16.08
CA ASP A 141 -18.85 -4.58 14.67
C ASP A 141 -17.94 -3.72 13.77
N PHE A 142 -16.65 -3.75 14.10
CA PHE A 142 -15.59 -3.18 13.28
C PHE A 142 -14.39 -4.13 13.18
N GLY A 143 -13.56 -3.94 12.16
CA GLY A 143 -12.40 -4.78 11.90
C GLY A 143 -11.16 -4.00 11.49
N LEU A 144 -10.01 -4.67 11.56
CA LEU A 144 -8.71 -4.25 11.09
C LEU A 144 -8.21 -5.33 10.12
N LEU A 145 -7.83 -4.95 8.91
CA LEU A 145 -7.29 -5.85 7.89
C LEU A 145 -5.91 -5.34 7.46
N PHE A 146 -4.87 -6.07 7.83
CA PHE A 146 -3.50 -5.76 7.46
C PHE A 146 -3.03 -6.77 6.43
N VAL A 147 -2.82 -6.32 5.19
CA VAL A 147 -2.51 -7.17 4.05
C VAL A 147 -1.03 -7.15 3.70
N VAL A 148 -0.56 -8.17 3.00
CA VAL A 148 0.83 -8.30 2.53
C VAL A 148 0.94 -7.98 1.04
N GLY A 149 2.10 -7.44 0.62
CA GLY A 149 2.47 -7.34 -0.79
C GLY A 149 1.74 -6.29 -1.60
N GLU A 150 1.32 -5.18 -1.01
CA GLU A 150 0.77 -4.03 -1.73
C GLU A 150 1.79 -3.49 -2.72
N GLU A 151 2.99 -3.22 -2.26
CA GLU A 151 4.12 -2.66 -2.99
C GLU A 151 4.63 -3.55 -4.14
N ALA A 152 4.23 -4.81 -4.13
CA ALA A 152 4.59 -5.84 -5.11
C ALA A 152 3.37 -6.49 -5.78
N GLY A 153 2.27 -5.75 -5.91
CA GLY A 153 1.12 -6.15 -6.73
C GLY A 153 -0.06 -6.72 -5.94
N SER A 154 -0.27 -6.34 -4.68
CA SER A 154 -1.52 -6.55 -3.92
C SER A 154 -1.96 -8.01 -3.77
N VAL A 155 -1.01 -8.94 -3.56
CA VAL A 155 -1.34 -10.37 -3.43
C VAL A 155 -2.22 -10.62 -2.20
N GLY A 156 -1.93 -9.98 -1.07
CA GLY A 156 -2.70 -10.08 0.16
C GLY A 156 -4.12 -9.58 0.01
N ALA A 157 -4.29 -8.40 -0.59
CA ALA A 157 -5.60 -7.82 -0.87
C ALA A 157 -6.46 -8.73 -1.75
N ARG A 158 -5.88 -9.34 -2.80
CA ARG A 158 -6.61 -10.29 -3.66
C ARG A 158 -7.08 -11.54 -2.90
N VAL A 159 -6.24 -12.08 -2.01
CA VAL A 159 -6.64 -13.21 -1.16
C VAL A 159 -7.74 -12.80 -0.19
N ALA A 160 -7.57 -11.67 0.51
CA ALA A 160 -8.60 -11.14 1.40
C ALA A 160 -9.94 -10.93 0.65
N ASN A 161 -9.90 -10.46 -0.59
CA ASN A 161 -11.10 -10.24 -1.41
C ASN A 161 -11.84 -11.52 -1.80
N SER A 162 -11.17 -12.68 -1.75
CA SER A 162 -11.80 -13.99 -2.00
C SER A 162 -12.57 -14.54 -0.80
N ILE A 163 -12.38 -13.95 0.39
CA ILE A 163 -12.99 -14.41 1.63
C ILE A 163 -14.32 -13.67 1.85
N PRO A 164 -15.43 -14.40 2.06
CA PRO A 164 -16.71 -13.77 2.33
C PRO A 164 -16.66 -12.90 3.58
N ASN A 165 -17.19 -11.70 3.48
CA ASN A 165 -17.33 -10.77 4.61
C ASN A 165 -18.63 -9.96 4.50
N ARG A 166 -18.94 -9.13 5.50
CA ARG A 166 -20.15 -8.29 5.54
C ARG A 166 -19.85 -6.81 5.61
N ALA A 167 -18.59 -6.42 5.43
CA ALA A 167 -18.18 -5.03 5.49
C ALA A 167 -18.97 -4.18 4.50
N ARG A 168 -19.50 -3.07 4.98
CA ARG A 168 -20.24 -2.06 4.20
C ARG A 168 -19.32 -0.94 3.76
N TYR A 169 -18.26 -0.70 4.54
CA TYR A 169 -17.26 0.32 4.27
C TYR A 169 -15.87 -0.20 4.58
N LEU A 170 -14.94 0.14 3.69
CA LEU A 170 -13.51 -0.08 3.83
C LEU A 170 -12.81 1.27 3.94
N ILE A 171 -12.12 1.53 5.04
CA ILE A 171 -11.25 2.69 5.18
C ILE A 171 -9.82 2.21 4.92
N ASN A 172 -9.32 2.44 3.71
CA ASN A 172 -7.96 2.09 3.34
C ASN A 172 -7.00 3.20 3.80
N GLY A 173 -5.90 2.81 4.41
CA GLY A 173 -4.90 3.69 4.99
C GLY A 173 -3.70 3.86 4.10
N GLU A 174 -3.50 5.10 3.61
CA GLU A 174 -2.35 5.51 2.82
C GLU A 174 -1.96 6.96 3.18
N PRO A 175 -0.73 7.42 2.92
CA PRO A 175 -0.31 8.77 3.28
C PRO A 175 -1.01 9.83 2.40
N THR A 176 -2.12 10.37 2.90
CA THR A 176 -2.96 11.37 2.23
C THR A 176 -2.87 12.77 2.87
N GLU A 177 -1.82 13.05 3.64
CA GLU A 177 -1.65 14.31 4.40
C GLU A 177 -2.82 14.58 5.36
N SER A 178 -3.35 13.53 6.01
CA SER A 178 -4.51 13.59 6.92
C SER A 178 -5.77 14.20 6.27
N LYS A 179 -5.95 14.01 4.96
CA LYS A 179 -7.13 14.44 4.21
C LYS A 179 -7.88 13.21 3.67
N LEU A 180 -9.19 13.28 3.63
CA LEU A 180 -10.02 12.26 2.97
C LEU A 180 -9.84 12.36 1.47
N ALA A 181 -9.25 11.35 0.83
CA ALA A 181 -9.12 11.35 -0.62
C ALA A 181 -10.49 11.05 -1.27
N LEU A 182 -10.87 11.84 -2.26
CA LEU A 182 -12.09 11.65 -3.08
C LEU A 182 -11.89 10.62 -4.19
N GLY A 183 -10.66 10.17 -4.37
CA GLY A 183 -10.28 9.12 -5.29
C GLY A 183 -8.77 9.05 -5.49
N SER A 184 -8.35 7.97 -6.12
CA SER A 184 -6.97 7.74 -6.55
C SER A 184 -6.92 7.53 -8.06
N LYS A 185 -5.87 8.04 -8.70
CA LYS A 185 -5.66 7.77 -10.12
C LYS A 185 -5.28 6.31 -10.31
N GLY A 186 -5.77 5.73 -11.41
CA GLY A 186 -5.27 4.47 -11.89
C GLY A 186 -3.84 4.57 -12.44
N ALA A 187 -3.31 3.44 -12.84
CA ALA A 187 -2.01 3.36 -13.50
C ALA A 187 -2.07 2.42 -14.71
N LEU A 188 -1.22 2.70 -15.70
CA LEU A 188 -0.99 1.83 -16.84
C LEU A 188 0.49 1.89 -17.20
N ARG A 189 1.15 0.73 -17.23
CA ARG A 189 2.53 0.59 -17.71
C ARG A 189 2.52 -0.04 -19.09
N ALA A 190 3.14 0.64 -20.05
CA ALA A 190 3.26 0.19 -21.42
C ALA A 190 4.73 0.14 -21.84
N ILE A 191 5.10 -0.92 -22.58
CA ILE A 191 6.40 -1.07 -23.24
C ILE A 191 6.16 -0.95 -24.74
N LEU A 192 6.82 0.02 -25.38
CA LEU A 192 6.79 0.21 -26.81
C LEU A 192 8.06 -0.38 -27.44
N ARG A 193 7.93 -1.25 -28.44
CA ARG A 193 9.07 -1.84 -29.17
C ARG A 193 8.96 -1.50 -30.64
N ALA A 194 9.87 -0.67 -31.11
CA ALA A 194 10.02 -0.37 -32.53
C ALA A 194 11.05 -1.30 -33.18
N ARG A 195 10.77 -1.75 -34.39
CA ARG A 195 11.66 -2.56 -35.22
C ARG A 195 12.02 -1.82 -36.49
N GLY A 196 13.26 -1.99 -36.93
CA GLY A 196 13.80 -1.45 -38.13
C GLY A 196 14.64 -2.46 -38.90
N ARG A 197 15.53 -1.95 -39.74
CA ARG A 197 16.49 -2.75 -40.53
C ARG A 197 17.89 -2.15 -40.41
N ALA A 198 18.82 -2.97 -39.91
CA ALA A 198 20.23 -2.55 -39.79
C ALA A 198 20.85 -2.30 -41.15
N ALA A 199 21.66 -1.25 -41.21
CA ALA A 199 22.50 -0.95 -42.36
C ALA A 199 23.70 -0.10 -41.90
N HIS A 200 24.67 0.10 -42.77
CA HIS A 200 25.77 1.05 -42.50
C HIS A 200 25.23 2.48 -42.57
N SER A 201 25.52 3.31 -41.56
CA SER A 201 24.94 4.66 -41.44
C SER A 201 25.29 5.60 -42.60
N ALA A 202 26.32 5.30 -43.38
CA ALA A 202 26.65 6.05 -44.59
C ALA A 202 25.70 5.81 -45.78
N TYR A 203 24.82 4.80 -45.67
CA TYR A 203 23.83 4.42 -46.69
C TYR A 203 22.44 4.29 -46.04
N PRO A 204 21.84 5.41 -45.59
CA PRO A 204 20.62 5.41 -44.81
C PRO A 204 19.42 4.79 -45.56
N GLU A 205 19.40 4.88 -46.89
CA GLU A 205 18.36 4.30 -47.75
C GLU A 205 18.31 2.75 -47.70
N MET A 206 19.38 2.09 -47.23
CA MET A 206 19.46 0.65 -47.10
C MET A 206 18.93 0.12 -45.78
N GLY A 207 18.73 1.04 -44.82
CA GLY A 207 18.24 0.71 -43.46
C GLY A 207 16.90 1.30 -43.15
N GLU A 208 16.46 1.07 -41.93
CA GLU A 208 15.29 1.69 -41.33
C GLU A 208 15.53 1.83 -39.82
N SER A 209 15.57 3.05 -39.30
CA SER A 209 15.93 3.30 -37.91
C SER A 209 14.77 3.07 -36.95
N ALA A 210 14.89 2.06 -36.09
CA ALA A 210 13.95 1.81 -35.03
C ALA A 210 13.94 2.94 -33.98
N ILE A 211 15.08 3.60 -33.74
CA ILE A 211 15.15 4.75 -32.83
C ILE A 211 14.35 5.93 -33.40
N GLU A 212 14.46 6.26 -34.65
CA GLU A 212 13.70 7.36 -35.27
C GLU A 212 12.20 7.05 -35.22
N LYS A 213 11.78 5.84 -35.59
CA LYS A 213 10.38 5.41 -35.44
C LYS A 213 9.85 5.59 -34.00
N LEU A 214 10.64 5.13 -33.01
CA LEU A 214 10.24 5.23 -31.60
C LEU A 214 10.14 6.69 -31.16
N LEU A 215 11.10 7.54 -31.56
CA LEU A 215 11.07 8.98 -31.25
C LEU A 215 9.84 9.65 -31.85
N ASP A 216 9.46 9.32 -33.08
CA ASP A 216 8.24 9.85 -33.71
C ASP A 216 6.99 9.45 -32.94
N VAL A 217 6.87 8.16 -32.57
CA VAL A 217 5.76 7.67 -31.73
C VAL A 217 5.71 8.40 -30.39
N LEU A 218 6.85 8.55 -29.70
CA LEU A 218 6.91 9.24 -28.41
C LEU A 218 6.57 10.74 -28.55
N ASN A 219 6.99 11.38 -29.63
CA ASN A 219 6.63 12.78 -29.92
C ASN A 219 5.14 12.94 -30.18
N ASP A 220 4.53 12.01 -30.90
CA ASP A 220 3.08 12.03 -31.14
C ASP A 220 2.31 11.80 -29.84
N LEU A 221 2.70 10.81 -29.02
CA LEU A 221 2.09 10.58 -27.70
C LEU A 221 2.18 11.81 -26.79
N ARG A 222 3.29 12.55 -26.83
CA ARG A 222 3.45 13.80 -26.06
C ARG A 222 2.53 14.94 -26.51
N ARG A 223 1.95 14.88 -27.70
CA ARG A 223 0.98 15.84 -28.24
C ARG A 223 -0.45 15.45 -28.00
N VAL A 224 -0.71 14.23 -27.53
CA VAL A 224 -2.05 13.76 -27.22
C VAL A 224 -2.63 14.57 -26.05
N GLU A 225 -3.82 15.08 -26.22
CA GLU A 225 -4.63 15.57 -25.12
C GLU A 225 -5.31 14.38 -24.45
N PHE A 226 -4.64 13.84 -23.41
CA PHE A 226 -5.19 12.73 -22.65
C PHE A 226 -6.44 13.12 -21.86
N PRO A 227 -7.31 12.15 -21.55
CA PRO A 227 -8.54 12.40 -20.80
C PRO A 227 -8.31 13.15 -19.49
N ARG A 228 -9.28 13.97 -19.13
CA ARG A 228 -9.38 14.67 -17.85
C ARG A 228 -10.68 14.27 -17.17
N ASP A 229 -10.65 14.23 -15.85
CA ASP A 229 -11.80 14.05 -14.99
C ASP A 229 -11.95 15.27 -14.07
N GLU A 230 -13.17 15.64 -13.71
CA GLU A 230 -13.44 16.83 -12.88
C GLU A 230 -12.86 16.70 -11.47
N THR A 231 -12.86 15.50 -10.91
CA THR A 231 -12.34 15.20 -9.56
C THR A 231 -10.87 14.85 -9.61
N LEU A 232 -10.48 13.89 -10.46
CA LEU A 232 -9.13 13.32 -10.49
C LEU A 232 -8.13 14.18 -11.28
N GLY A 233 -8.59 15.17 -12.04
CA GLY A 233 -7.76 16.05 -12.85
C GLY A 233 -7.34 15.42 -14.17
N ALA A 234 -6.07 15.56 -14.58
CA ALA A 234 -5.58 15.10 -15.88
C ALA A 234 -4.88 13.73 -15.78
N THR A 235 -5.04 12.90 -16.82
CA THR A 235 -4.11 11.80 -17.09
C THR A 235 -2.70 12.34 -17.37
N THR A 236 -1.67 11.72 -16.82
CA THR A 236 -0.27 12.11 -17.05
C THR A 236 0.52 10.93 -17.61
N MET A 237 1.55 11.22 -18.42
CA MET A 237 2.47 10.25 -19.00
C MET A 237 3.89 10.58 -18.58
N ASN A 238 4.62 9.56 -18.15
CA ASN A 238 6.06 9.62 -17.93
C ASN A 238 6.76 8.62 -18.86
N ILE A 239 7.79 9.06 -19.56
CA ILE A 239 8.72 8.20 -20.30
C ILE A 239 9.82 7.83 -19.31
N GLY A 240 9.74 6.64 -18.73
CA GLY A 240 10.64 6.20 -17.65
C GLY A 240 11.98 5.69 -18.16
N MET A 241 11.97 4.98 -19.30
CA MET A 241 13.18 4.40 -19.90
C MET A 241 13.13 4.47 -21.43
N ILE A 242 14.28 4.66 -22.04
CA ILE A 242 14.49 4.52 -23.49
C ILE A 242 15.81 3.77 -23.68
N LYS A 243 15.82 2.77 -24.56
CA LYS A 243 17.03 2.06 -24.98
C LYS A 243 16.96 1.70 -26.47
N GLY A 244 18.09 1.58 -27.14
CA GLY A 244 18.15 1.18 -28.54
C GLY A 244 19.50 1.38 -29.15
N GLY A 245 19.68 0.80 -30.35
CA GLY A 245 20.91 0.91 -31.11
C GLY A 245 22.02 -0.06 -30.68
N VAL A 246 23.06 -0.17 -31.51
CA VAL A 246 24.18 -1.10 -31.31
C VAL A 246 25.51 -0.33 -31.39
N ALA A 247 25.69 0.55 -32.41
CA ALA A 247 26.87 1.37 -32.63
C ALA A 247 26.51 2.62 -33.43
N ALA A 248 27.28 3.70 -33.28
CA ALA A 248 27.02 4.97 -33.94
C ALA A 248 27.04 4.93 -35.48
N ASN A 249 27.75 3.97 -36.08
CA ASN A 249 27.83 3.76 -37.52
C ASN A 249 26.87 2.67 -38.04
N VAL A 250 25.91 2.21 -37.24
CA VAL A 250 24.89 1.22 -37.63
C VAL A 250 23.51 1.85 -37.46
N ILE A 251 22.67 1.74 -38.49
CA ILE A 251 21.25 2.11 -38.40
C ILE A 251 20.55 1.13 -37.38
N PRO A 252 19.93 1.65 -36.32
CA PRO A 252 19.39 0.83 -35.22
C PRO A 252 18.28 -0.10 -35.67
N PRO A 253 18.42 -1.44 -35.52
CA PRO A 253 17.37 -2.38 -35.88
C PRO A 253 16.27 -2.50 -34.81
N GLU A 254 16.54 -2.11 -33.55
CA GLU A 254 15.61 -2.22 -32.41
C GLU A 254 15.71 -1.01 -31.49
N ALA A 255 14.57 -0.60 -30.94
CA ALA A 255 14.47 0.41 -29.89
C ALA A 255 13.26 0.11 -29.02
N GLU A 256 13.36 0.44 -27.73
CA GLU A 256 12.32 0.21 -26.73
C GLU A 256 12.16 1.43 -25.81
N ALA A 257 10.92 1.71 -25.39
CA ALA A 257 10.64 2.69 -24.35
C ALA A 257 9.63 2.11 -23.34
N GLU A 258 9.82 2.43 -22.05
CA GLU A 258 8.84 2.14 -21.00
C GLU A 258 8.14 3.42 -20.59
N LEU A 259 6.80 3.35 -20.59
CA LEU A 259 5.90 4.45 -20.26
C LEU A 259 5.09 4.10 -19.02
N MET A 260 4.91 5.08 -18.13
CA MET A 260 3.98 5.01 -17.00
C MET A 260 2.93 6.11 -17.14
N PHE A 261 1.67 5.72 -17.12
CA PHE A 261 0.55 6.64 -17.10
C PHE A 261 -0.11 6.65 -15.72
N ARG A 262 -0.51 7.84 -15.24
CA ARG A 262 -1.48 8.00 -14.16
C ARG A 262 -2.82 8.34 -14.77
N VAL A 263 -3.79 7.47 -14.58
CA VAL A 263 -5.00 7.36 -15.41
C VAL A 263 -6.22 7.88 -14.65
N VAL A 264 -7.09 8.63 -15.33
CA VAL A 264 -8.35 9.15 -14.76
C VAL A 264 -9.59 8.59 -15.48
N THR A 265 -9.38 7.67 -16.40
CA THR A 265 -10.42 6.93 -17.13
C THR A 265 -10.11 5.44 -17.09
N SER A 266 -10.95 4.58 -17.68
CA SER A 266 -10.62 3.16 -17.77
C SER A 266 -9.35 2.92 -18.57
N ASN A 267 -8.55 1.93 -18.16
CA ASN A 267 -7.36 1.51 -18.88
C ASN A 267 -7.66 1.12 -20.33
N ASP A 268 -8.81 0.49 -20.59
CA ASP A 268 -9.19 0.10 -21.95
C ASP A 268 -9.43 1.32 -22.85
N SER A 269 -9.92 2.43 -22.31
CA SER A 269 -10.06 3.68 -23.06
C SER A 269 -8.69 4.29 -23.37
N LEU A 270 -7.76 4.28 -22.40
CA LEU A 270 -6.40 4.78 -22.60
C LEU A 270 -5.60 3.91 -23.58
N LYS A 271 -5.71 2.58 -23.50
CA LYS A 271 -5.08 1.65 -24.44
C LYS A 271 -5.47 1.94 -25.88
N ARG A 272 -6.76 2.15 -26.15
CA ARG A 272 -7.24 2.51 -27.50
C ARG A 272 -6.62 3.82 -28.03
N ILE A 273 -6.42 4.81 -27.16
CA ILE A 273 -5.75 6.06 -27.53
C ILE A 273 -4.29 5.78 -27.87
N ILE A 274 -3.57 5.05 -27.03
CA ILE A 274 -2.16 4.70 -27.23
C ILE A 274 -2.01 3.90 -28.53
N GLU A 275 -2.80 2.85 -28.72
CA GLU A 275 -2.76 2.00 -29.91
C GLU A 275 -3.07 2.78 -31.19
N GLY A 276 -4.04 3.70 -31.13
CA GLY A 276 -4.36 4.57 -32.26
C GLY A 276 -3.22 5.54 -32.66
N VAL A 277 -2.40 5.97 -31.69
CA VAL A 277 -1.24 6.80 -31.95
C VAL A 277 -0.03 5.99 -32.41
N VAL A 278 0.22 4.85 -31.77
CA VAL A 278 1.36 3.97 -32.09
C VAL A 278 1.20 3.36 -33.47
N ASP A 279 -0.03 2.94 -33.81
CA ASP A 279 -0.38 2.27 -35.05
C ASP A 279 0.60 1.10 -35.36
N SER A 280 1.00 0.95 -36.61
CA SER A 280 1.95 -0.10 -37.04
C SER A 280 3.43 0.22 -36.81
N ARG A 281 3.74 1.38 -36.20
CA ARG A 281 5.13 1.86 -36.03
C ARG A 281 5.89 1.16 -34.91
N ALA A 282 5.17 0.62 -33.88
CA ALA A 282 5.77 -0.14 -32.79
C ALA A 282 4.75 -1.17 -32.25
N GLU A 283 5.28 -2.20 -31.61
CA GLU A 283 4.49 -3.14 -30.80
C GLU A 283 4.26 -2.52 -29.42
N VAL A 284 3.07 -2.71 -28.84
CA VAL A 284 2.72 -2.28 -27.48
C VAL A 284 2.46 -3.48 -26.60
N GLU A 285 3.16 -3.56 -25.47
CA GLU A 285 2.92 -4.55 -24.43
C GLU A 285 2.48 -3.81 -23.13
N TYR A 286 1.37 -4.25 -22.55
CA TYR A 286 0.91 -3.73 -21.25
C TYR A 286 1.27 -4.70 -20.14
N THR A 287 2.15 -4.27 -19.22
CA THR A 287 2.69 -5.12 -18.16
C THR A 287 2.01 -4.94 -16.82
N PHE A 288 1.31 -3.82 -16.63
CA PHE A 288 0.53 -3.50 -15.43
C PHE A 288 -0.60 -2.54 -15.77
N GLY A 289 -1.73 -2.66 -15.08
CA GLY A 289 -2.83 -1.71 -15.18
C GLY A 289 -3.83 -1.87 -14.03
N CYS A 290 -4.26 -0.73 -13.49
CA CYS A 290 -5.42 -0.62 -12.61
C CYS A 290 -6.22 0.62 -12.98
N ASP A 291 -7.53 0.53 -12.91
CA ASP A 291 -8.42 1.66 -13.18
C ASP A 291 -8.43 2.65 -12.02
N PRO A 292 -8.79 3.93 -12.25
CA PRO A 292 -8.97 4.89 -11.18
C PRO A 292 -10.11 4.47 -10.23
N VAL A 293 -9.98 4.86 -8.97
CA VAL A 293 -10.98 4.59 -7.94
C VAL A 293 -11.57 5.91 -7.46
N PHE A 294 -12.90 5.95 -7.34
CA PHE A 294 -13.61 6.99 -6.62
C PHE A 294 -14.01 6.45 -5.25
N THR A 295 -13.88 7.29 -4.23
CA THR A 295 -14.11 6.92 -2.83
C THR A 295 -15.32 7.64 -2.27
N GLU A 296 -15.90 7.10 -1.20
CA GLU A 296 -17.01 7.74 -0.50
C GLU A 296 -16.55 9.02 0.21
N ARG A 297 -17.49 9.92 0.43
CA ARG A 297 -17.29 11.17 1.13
C ARG A 297 -17.95 11.12 2.51
N ILE A 298 -17.27 11.66 3.50
CA ILE A 298 -17.83 11.97 4.81
C ILE A 298 -17.76 13.48 5.00
N ASP A 299 -18.85 14.10 5.40
CA ASP A 299 -18.89 15.54 5.66
C ASP A 299 -18.04 15.92 6.87
N GLY A 300 -17.47 17.12 6.83
CA GLY A 300 -16.64 17.65 7.91
C GLY A 300 -15.14 17.32 7.81
N PHE A 301 -14.73 16.56 6.79
CA PHE A 301 -13.31 16.25 6.53
C PHE A 301 -12.75 17.12 5.40
N ASN A 302 -11.52 17.58 5.56
CA ASN A 302 -10.76 18.16 4.45
C ASN A 302 -10.52 17.07 3.39
N THR A 303 -10.66 17.43 2.12
CA THR A 303 -10.55 16.47 1.03
C THR A 303 -9.32 16.70 0.16
N THR A 304 -8.90 15.65 -0.52
CA THR A 304 -7.80 15.66 -1.51
C THR A 304 -8.08 14.67 -2.64
N VAL A 305 -7.18 14.58 -3.59
CA VAL A 305 -7.10 13.54 -4.61
C VAL A 305 -5.65 13.06 -4.66
N VAL A 306 -5.46 11.75 -4.73
CA VAL A 306 -4.12 11.17 -4.78
C VAL A 306 -3.80 10.63 -6.18
N ALA A 307 -2.53 10.68 -6.54
CA ALA A 307 -2.07 10.25 -7.87
C ALA A 307 -1.47 8.84 -7.88
N PHE A 308 -1.31 8.22 -6.71
CA PHE A 308 -0.78 6.86 -6.56
C PHE A 308 -1.92 5.82 -6.51
N THR A 309 -1.56 4.58 -6.69
CA THR A 309 -2.46 3.41 -6.59
C THR A 309 -2.45 2.84 -5.17
N THR A 310 -3.47 2.08 -4.82
CA THR A 310 -3.67 1.47 -3.51
C THR A 310 -4.23 0.06 -3.66
N ASP A 311 -4.44 -0.65 -2.56
CA ASP A 311 -5.11 -1.96 -2.54
C ASP A 311 -6.62 -1.92 -2.82
N ILE A 312 -7.25 -0.74 -2.83
CA ILE A 312 -8.72 -0.62 -3.01
C ILE A 312 -9.23 -1.37 -4.26
N PRO A 313 -8.58 -1.28 -5.45
CA PRO A 313 -9.03 -2.03 -6.63
C PRO A 313 -9.03 -3.56 -6.45
N ALA A 314 -8.23 -4.06 -5.53
CA ALA A 314 -8.15 -5.49 -5.20
C ALA A 314 -9.08 -5.92 -4.04
N LEU A 315 -9.71 -4.97 -3.34
CA LEU A 315 -10.59 -5.20 -2.17
C LEU A 315 -12.07 -4.89 -2.47
N THR A 316 -12.54 -5.21 -3.65
CA THR A 316 -13.89 -4.84 -4.16
C THR A 316 -15.06 -5.45 -3.38
N ASN A 317 -14.84 -6.53 -2.62
CA ASN A 317 -15.85 -7.20 -1.81
C ASN A 317 -15.94 -6.65 -0.36
N TRP A 318 -15.12 -5.64 -0.02
CA TRP A 318 -15.05 -5.08 1.34
C TRP A 318 -15.91 -3.81 1.52
N GLY A 319 -16.92 -3.64 0.69
CA GLY A 319 -17.86 -2.52 0.75
C GLY A 319 -17.37 -1.25 0.05
N LYS A 320 -17.94 -0.10 0.42
CA LYS A 320 -17.64 1.18 -0.21
C LYS A 320 -16.30 1.72 0.31
N PRO A 321 -15.36 2.08 -0.58
CA PRO A 321 -14.04 2.49 -0.15
C PRO A 321 -13.98 3.94 0.32
N LEU A 322 -13.19 4.18 1.36
CA LEU A 322 -12.65 5.48 1.76
C LEU A 322 -11.13 5.37 1.77
N LEU A 323 -10.45 6.49 1.60
CA LEU A 323 -8.99 6.54 1.57
C LEU A 323 -8.49 7.70 2.43
N PHE A 324 -7.77 7.38 3.49
CA PHE A 324 -7.28 8.35 4.47
C PHE A 324 -6.05 7.84 5.19
N GLY A 325 -5.09 8.72 5.49
CA GLY A 325 -4.03 8.44 6.44
C GLY A 325 -3.11 9.64 6.69
N PRO A 326 -2.41 9.61 7.84
CA PRO A 326 -1.38 10.59 8.17
C PRO A 326 -0.14 10.37 7.30
N GLY A 327 0.70 11.40 7.21
CA GLY A 327 1.94 11.39 6.45
C GLY A 327 1.76 11.83 5.00
N SER A 328 2.89 12.01 4.33
CA SER A 328 2.95 12.46 2.94
C SER A 328 3.58 11.39 2.04
N ILE A 329 2.95 11.11 0.91
CA ILE A 329 3.51 10.22 -0.12
C ILE A 329 4.86 10.74 -0.66
N LEU A 330 5.15 12.03 -0.49
CA LEU A 330 6.43 12.61 -0.92
C LEU A 330 7.59 12.24 0.01
N ASP A 331 7.30 11.83 1.25
CA ASP A 331 8.29 11.28 2.18
C ASP A 331 8.46 9.76 2.01
N ALA A 332 7.42 9.05 1.53
CA ALA A 332 7.44 7.61 1.27
C ALA A 332 8.50 7.20 0.25
N HIS A 333 9.02 5.98 0.35
CA HIS A 333 10.02 5.38 -0.55
C HIS A 333 11.36 6.14 -0.59
N THR A 334 11.57 7.16 0.26
CA THR A 334 12.83 7.90 0.35
C THR A 334 13.74 7.36 1.47
N PRO A 335 15.05 7.64 1.42
CA PRO A 335 15.95 7.33 2.56
C PRO A 335 15.62 8.14 3.81
N GLY A 336 14.87 9.24 3.68
CA GLY A 336 14.45 10.13 4.75
C GLY A 336 12.99 9.95 5.17
N GLU A 337 12.38 8.82 4.84
CA GLU A 337 10.98 8.54 5.15
C GLU A 337 10.67 8.82 6.62
N ARG A 338 9.56 9.54 6.87
CA ARG A 338 9.20 10.04 8.19
C ARG A 338 7.70 10.30 8.31
N ILE A 339 7.25 10.42 9.57
CA ILE A 339 5.91 10.86 9.92
C ILE A 339 5.95 11.87 11.07
N LEU A 340 5.11 12.90 11.00
CA LEU A 340 4.97 13.90 12.06
C LEU A 340 4.21 13.30 13.26
N LYS A 341 4.80 13.32 14.46
CA LYS A 341 4.20 12.75 15.67
C LYS A 341 2.82 13.33 16.00
N ALA A 342 2.64 14.62 15.81
CA ALA A 342 1.36 15.29 16.05
C ALA A 342 0.28 14.87 15.04
N GLU A 343 0.65 14.60 13.80
CA GLU A 343 -0.26 14.13 12.75
C GLU A 343 -0.66 12.67 13.02
N LEU A 344 0.32 11.83 13.34
CA LEU A 344 0.11 10.44 13.72
C LEU A 344 -0.84 10.30 14.93
N ALA A 345 -0.64 11.10 15.96
CA ALA A 345 -1.51 11.09 17.13
C ALA A 345 -2.96 11.52 16.80
N ARG A 346 -3.13 12.55 15.96
CA ARG A 346 -4.48 12.98 15.51
C ARG A 346 -5.18 11.93 14.66
N ALA A 347 -4.45 11.15 13.88
CA ALA A 347 -5.03 10.13 13.02
C ALA A 347 -5.85 9.09 13.81
N VAL A 348 -5.49 8.83 15.07
CA VAL A 348 -6.26 7.94 15.98
C VAL A 348 -7.69 8.44 16.14
N ASP A 349 -7.85 9.72 16.49
CA ASP A 349 -9.18 10.32 16.68
C ASP A 349 -9.96 10.38 15.37
N VAL A 350 -9.26 10.66 14.26
CA VAL A 350 -9.88 10.72 12.93
C VAL A 350 -10.41 9.35 12.51
N TYR A 351 -9.64 8.28 12.61
CA TYR A 351 -10.10 6.92 12.30
C TYR A 351 -11.29 6.52 13.17
N LYS A 352 -11.20 6.77 14.49
CA LYS A 352 -12.33 6.55 15.41
C LYS A 352 -13.59 7.31 14.96
N GLN A 353 -13.45 8.60 14.66
CA GLN A 353 -14.57 9.43 14.20
C GLN A 353 -15.17 8.92 12.90
N MET A 354 -14.33 8.51 11.93
CA MET A 354 -14.82 7.95 10.66
C MET A 354 -15.66 6.69 10.90
N VAL A 355 -15.17 5.75 11.71
CA VAL A 355 -15.94 4.52 12.04
C VAL A 355 -17.28 4.87 12.69
N VAL A 356 -17.29 5.75 13.69
CA VAL A 356 -18.53 6.15 14.40
C VAL A 356 -19.50 6.86 13.44
N SER A 357 -19.01 7.77 12.60
CA SER A 357 -19.84 8.51 11.64
C SER A 357 -20.47 7.59 10.59
N LEU A 358 -19.70 6.64 10.07
CA LEU A 358 -20.20 5.67 9.11
C LEU A 358 -21.27 4.77 9.77
N LYS A 359 -21.06 4.29 10.99
CA LYS A 359 -22.06 3.48 11.72
C LYS A 359 -23.35 4.27 12.01
N ALA A 360 -23.27 5.54 12.32
CA ALA A 360 -24.44 6.38 12.56
C ALA A 360 -25.25 6.69 11.28
N SER A 361 -24.65 6.60 10.10
CA SER A 361 -25.33 6.93 8.85
C SER A 361 -26.43 5.93 8.42
N TRP A 362 -26.56 4.78 9.08
CA TRP A 362 -27.61 3.77 8.83
C TRP A 362 -28.35 3.27 10.09
N SER A 363 -28.08 3.88 11.25
CA SER A 363 -28.88 3.67 12.46
C SER A 363 -30.13 4.53 12.43
#